data_4cb6b83d03357e671aa3245a3653bbb4
#
_entry.id   4cb6b83d03357e671aa3245a3653bbb4
#
_cell.length_a   1.000
_cell.length_b   1.000
_cell.length_c   1.000
_cell.angle_alpha   90.00
_cell.angle_beta   90.00
_cell.angle_gamma   90.00
#
_symmetry.space_group_name_H-M   'P 1'
#
loop_
_entity.id
_entity.type
_entity.pdbx_description
1 polymer ?
#
loop_
_entity_poly.entity_id
_entity_poly.type
_entity_poly.pdbx_seq_one_letter_code
_entity_poly.pdbx_strand_id
1 'polypeptide(L)'
;MTQQERNYLKECKEKQFIESIKGQKIDGKIKGKFRLTDTWKNFRKLFDKQVDPITLKKLPKRYNLHHLVLDPARYTELDEDKFRPHSNSTHDLIHKLYGYYRKDKGVLDRIKEELDLMVELNDGKDVKDFLKD
;
A
#
# COMPACT_ATOMS: atom_id res chain seq x y z
N MET A 1 2.39 -34.45 -20.19
CA MET A 1 2.45 -33.00 -20.34
C MET A 1 3.83 -32.50 -19.88
N THR A 2 4.49 -31.73 -20.70
CA THR A 2 5.79 -31.14 -20.39
C THR A 2 5.64 -29.97 -19.40
N GLN A 3 6.73 -29.59 -18.75
CA GLN A 3 6.75 -28.41 -17.90
C GLN A 3 6.38 -27.14 -18.67
N GLN A 4 6.83 -27.05 -19.91
CA GLN A 4 6.54 -25.93 -20.80
C GLN A 4 5.04 -25.82 -21.11
N GLU A 5 4.39 -26.96 -21.37
CA GLU A 5 2.94 -27.02 -21.59
C GLU A 5 2.15 -26.64 -20.35
N ARG A 6 2.59 -27.09 -19.16
CA ARG A 6 1.98 -26.73 -17.87
C ARG A 6 2.08 -25.23 -17.60
N ASN A 7 3.23 -24.64 -17.86
CA ASN A 7 3.45 -23.19 -17.69
C ASN A 7 2.55 -22.39 -18.62
N TYR A 8 2.42 -22.83 -19.88
CA TYR A 8 1.55 -22.19 -20.86
C TYR A 8 0.08 -22.22 -20.40
N LEU A 9 -0.39 -23.37 -19.92
CA LEU A 9 -1.76 -23.52 -19.42
C LEU A 9 -2.01 -22.64 -18.18
N LYS A 10 -1.03 -22.55 -17.30
CA LYS A 10 -1.10 -21.69 -16.10
C LYS A 10 -1.26 -20.23 -16.49
N GLU A 11 -0.45 -19.77 -17.46
CA GLU A 11 -0.51 -18.40 -17.97
C GLU A 11 -1.86 -18.10 -18.61
N CYS A 12 -2.42 -19.02 -19.38
CA CYS A 12 -3.73 -18.89 -19.99
C CYS A 12 -4.84 -18.77 -18.95
N LYS A 13 -4.79 -19.57 -17.90
CA LYS A 13 -5.77 -19.51 -16.79
C LYS A 13 -5.69 -18.21 -16.04
N GLU A 14 -4.48 -17.73 -15.78
CA GLU A 14 -4.26 -16.44 -15.11
C GLU A 14 -4.83 -15.28 -15.92
N LYS A 15 -4.55 -15.24 -17.22
CA LYS A 15 -5.11 -14.22 -18.13
C LYS A 15 -6.63 -14.24 -18.16
N GLN A 16 -7.23 -15.43 -18.22
CA GLN A 16 -8.69 -15.60 -18.19
C GLN A 16 -9.27 -15.09 -16.88
N PHE A 17 -8.64 -15.40 -15.76
CA PHE A 17 -9.08 -14.94 -14.45
C PHE A 17 -9.04 -13.42 -14.36
N ILE A 18 -7.92 -12.80 -14.71
CA ILE A 18 -7.74 -11.34 -14.66
C ILE A 18 -8.76 -10.66 -15.58
N GLU A 19 -8.95 -11.16 -16.78
CA GLU A 19 -9.91 -10.60 -17.74
C GLU A 19 -11.35 -10.68 -17.20
N SER A 20 -11.68 -11.76 -16.48
CA SER A 20 -13.02 -11.97 -15.92
C SER A 20 -13.38 -10.99 -14.80
N ILE A 21 -12.39 -10.47 -14.08
CA ILE A 21 -12.61 -9.55 -12.95
C ILE A 21 -12.36 -8.08 -13.29
N LYS A 22 -11.82 -7.82 -14.47
CA LYS A 22 -11.46 -6.48 -14.93
C LYS A 22 -12.66 -5.56 -14.98
N GLY A 23 -12.55 -4.40 -14.34
CA GLY A 23 -13.61 -3.40 -14.31
C GLY A 23 -14.80 -3.74 -13.42
N GLN A 24 -14.73 -4.85 -12.67
CA GLN A 24 -15.79 -5.26 -11.74
C GLN A 24 -15.42 -4.92 -10.30
N LYS A 25 -16.43 -4.64 -9.48
CA LYS A 25 -16.23 -4.44 -8.03
C LYS A 25 -15.93 -5.78 -7.39
N ILE A 26 -14.66 -5.99 -7.05
CA ILE A 26 -14.21 -7.26 -6.47
C ILE A 26 -14.13 -7.16 -4.94
N ASP A 27 -14.43 -8.28 -4.27
CA ASP A 27 -14.37 -8.40 -2.83
C ASP A 27 -12.96 -8.77 -2.34
N GLY A 28 -12.78 -8.88 -1.02
CA GLY A 28 -11.48 -9.23 -0.42
C GLY A 28 -10.96 -10.59 -0.83
N LYS A 29 -11.84 -11.55 -1.08
CA LYS A 29 -11.45 -12.91 -1.51
C LYS A 29 -10.85 -12.89 -2.91
N ILE A 30 -11.48 -12.18 -3.84
CA ILE A 30 -11.01 -12.04 -5.22
C ILE A 30 -9.74 -11.19 -5.25
N LYS A 31 -9.66 -10.13 -4.45
CA LYS A 31 -8.43 -9.34 -4.28
C LYS A 31 -7.26 -10.21 -3.85
N GLY A 32 -7.49 -11.09 -2.85
CA GLY A 32 -6.49 -12.04 -2.38
C GLY A 32 -6.01 -12.98 -3.48
N LYS A 33 -6.95 -13.50 -4.27
CA LYS A 33 -6.63 -14.37 -5.41
C LYS A 33 -5.82 -13.63 -6.48
N PHE A 34 -6.17 -12.37 -6.78
CA PHE A 34 -5.43 -11.53 -7.71
C PHE A 34 -3.98 -11.31 -7.24
N ARG A 35 -3.77 -11.07 -5.93
CA ARG A 35 -2.43 -10.88 -5.37
C ARG A 35 -1.54 -12.13 -5.41
N LEU A 36 -2.11 -13.30 -5.70
CA LEU A 36 -1.35 -14.54 -5.89
C LEU A 36 -0.92 -14.75 -7.34
N THR A 37 -1.39 -13.93 -8.27
CA THR A 37 -1.01 -14.02 -9.68
C THR A 37 0.42 -13.55 -9.92
N ASP A 38 1.06 -14.11 -10.94
CA ASP A 38 2.39 -13.66 -11.37
C ASP A 38 2.35 -12.21 -11.88
N THR A 39 1.25 -11.82 -12.51
CA THR A 39 1.02 -10.44 -12.97
C THR A 39 1.18 -9.44 -11.81
N TRP A 40 0.49 -9.67 -10.68
CA TRP A 40 0.62 -8.82 -9.51
C TRP A 40 2.02 -8.88 -8.90
N LYS A 41 2.56 -10.09 -8.74
CA LYS A 41 3.89 -10.29 -8.14
C LYS A 41 4.99 -9.59 -8.93
N ASN A 42 4.94 -9.66 -10.24
CA ASN A 42 5.91 -8.99 -11.11
C ASN A 42 5.76 -7.47 -11.04
N PHE A 43 4.53 -6.96 -10.99
CA PHE A 43 4.28 -5.54 -10.81
C PHE A 43 4.84 -5.05 -9.46
N ARG A 44 4.59 -5.78 -8.39
CA ARG A 44 5.07 -5.45 -7.04
C ARG A 44 6.60 -5.36 -6.98
N LYS A 45 7.31 -6.20 -7.71
CA LYS A 45 8.79 -6.21 -7.75
C LYS A 45 9.39 -4.88 -8.19
N LEU A 46 8.64 -4.08 -8.96
CA LEU A 46 9.11 -2.76 -9.40
C LEU A 46 9.38 -1.81 -8.22
N PHE A 47 8.81 -2.09 -7.07
CA PHE A 47 8.90 -1.24 -5.88
C PHE A 47 9.87 -1.78 -4.81
N ASP A 48 10.41 -2.98 -4.99
CA ASP A 48 11.21 -3.69 -3.97
C ASP A 48 12.44 -2.90 -3.49
N LYS A 49 13.05 -2.09 -4.35
CA LYS A 49 14.26 -1.32 -4.04
C LYS A 49 13.96 0.12 -3.63
N GLN A 50 12.69 0.49 -3.56
CA GLN A 50 12.31 1.84 -3.16
C GLN A 50 12.28 1.96 -1.64
N VAL A 51 12.24 3.19 -1.15
CA VAL A 51 12.03 3.46 0.28
C VAL A 51 10.57 3.87 0.49
N ASP A 52 10.11 3.80 1.74
CA ASP A 52 8.83 4.37 2.13
C ASP A 52 8.90 5.89 1.91
N PRO A 53 8.09 6.48 1.03
CA PRO A 53 8.21 7.90 0.70
C PRO A 53 7.81 8.85 1.84
N ILE A 54 7.17 8.34 2.90
CA ILE A 54 6.78 9.15 4.06
C ILE A 54 7.90 9.17 5.10
N THR A 55 8.44 8.00 5.46
CA THR A 55 9.48 7.89 6.49
C THR A 55 10.89 7.98 5.93
N LEU A 56 11.05 7.78 4.61
CA LEU A 56 12.33 7.69 3.88
C LEU A 56 13.20 6.52 4.36
N LYS A 57 12.61 5.59 5.10
CA LYS A 57 13.29 4.38 5.58
C LYS A 57 13.14 3.24 4.59
N LYS A 58 14.09 2.31 4.64
CA LYS A 58 14.05 1.08 3.86
C LYS A 58 12.73 0.35 4.13
N LEU A 59 12.11 -0.16 3.07
CA LEU A 59 10.88 -0.93 3.18
C LEU A 59 11.14 -2.27 3.87
N PRO A 60 10.22 -2.72 4.76
CA PRO A 60 10.29 -4.07 5.29
C PRO A 60 10.03 -5.09 4.17
N LYS A 61 10.43 -6.35 4.38
CA LYS A 61 10.24 -7.41 3.40
C LYS A 61 8.76 -7.56 2.99
N ARG A 62 7.85 -7.42 3.94
CA ARG A 62 6.39 -7.49 3.72
C ARG A 62 5.77 -6.10 3.77
N TYR A 63 6.28 -5.21 2.93
CA TYR A 63 5.72 -3.87 2.82
C TYR A 63 4.35 -3.92 2.14
N ASN A 64 3.58 -2.87 2.33
CA ASN A 64 2.27 -2.69 1.71
C ASN A 64 2.41 -1.88 0.43
N LEU A 65 1.87 -2.38 -0.67
CA LEU A 65 1.79 -1.61 -1.91
C LEU A 65 0.43 -0.92 -1.94
N HIS A 66 0.44 0.37 -1.58
CA HIS A 66 -0.76 1.16 -1.38
C HIS A 66 -1.40 1.55 -2.71
N HIS A 67 -2.65 1.16 -2.91
CA HIS A 67 -3.48 1.61 -4.02
C HIS A 67 -3.95 3.03 -3.74
N LEU A 68 -3.52 4.01 -4.54
CA LEU A 68 -4.01 5.38 -4.43
C LEU A 68 -5.44 5.51 -4.96
N VAL A 69 -5.82 4.66 -5.91
CA VAL A 69 -7.18 4.57 -6.43
C VAL A 69 -7.94 3.55 -5.58
N LEU A 70 -8.98 4.00 -4.88
CA LEU A 70 -9.70 3.18 -3.90
C LEU A 70 -10.91 2.44 -4.47
N ASP A 71 -11.30 2.73 -5.71
CA ASP A 71 -12.44 2.08 -6.36
C ASP A 71 -12.15 0.60 -6.59
N PRO A 72 -12.94 -0.32 -5.97
CA PRO A 72 -12.73 -1.76 -6.15
C PRO A 72 -12.86 -2.22 -7.61
N ALA A 73 -13.60 -1.49 -8.45
CA ALA A 73 -13.72 -1.82 -9.88
C ALA A 73 -12.42 -1.55 -10.65
N ARG A 74 -11.49 -0.81 -10.06
CA ARG A 74 -10.20 -0.46 -10.66
C ARG A 74 -9.02 -1.14 -9.97
N TYR A 75 -9.28 -2.11 -9.11
CA TYR A 75 -8.25 -2.77 -8.31
C TYR A 75 -7.17 -3.45 -9.15
N THR A 76 -7.52 -3.97 -10.31
CA THR A 76 -6.61 -4.70 -11.20
C THR A 76 -5.84 -3.81 -12.18
N GLU A 77 -6.06 -2.49 -12.16
CA GLU A 77 -5.32 -1.55 -13.00
C GLU A 77 -3.92 -1.34 -12.42
N LEU A 78 -2.90 -1.81 -13.11
CA LEU A 78 -1.50 -1.78 -12.67
C LEU A 78 -0.72 -0.65 -13.36
N ASP A 79 -0.91 0.56 -12.85
CA ASP A 79 -0.21 1.77 -13.27
C ASP A 79 0.68 2.23 -12.12
N GLU A 80 2.00 2.24 -12.32
CA GLU A 80 2.98 2.62 -11.28
C GLU A 80 2.66 3.93 -10.59
N ASP A 81 2.12 4.90 -11.32
CA ASP A 81 1.80 6.23 -10.80
C ASP A 81 0.65 6.20 -9.77
N LYS A 82 -0.10 5.11 -9.73
CA LYS A 82 -1.26 4.94 -8.85
C LYS A 82 -0.95 4.12 -7.60
N PHE A 83 0.33 3.86 -7.34
CA PHE A 83 0.77 3.07 -6.19
C PHE A 83 1.89 3.75 -5.44
N ARG A 84 1.97 3.47 -4.12
CA ARG A 84 3.10 3.90 -3.28
C ARG A 84 3.44 2.77 -2.31
N PRO A 85 4.73 2.42 -2.17
CA PRO A 85 5.13 1.39 -1.21
C PRO A 85 5.27 2.00 0.18
N HIS A 86 4.67 1.37 1.17
CA HIS A 86 4.72 1.83 2.56
C HIS A 86 4.93 0.67 3.52
N SER A 87 5.53 0.94 4.68
CA SER A 87 5.41 0.01 5.80
C SER A 87 3.93 -0.11 6.19
N ASN A 88 3.55 -1.19 6.85
CA ASN A 88 2.16 -1.39 7.25
C ASN A 88 1.65 -0.27 8.17
N SER A 89 2.50 0.19 9.10
CA SER A 89 2.12 1.30 9.99
C SER A 89 1.89 2.61 9.25
N THR A 90 2.74 2.93 8.28
CA THR A 90 2.56 4.14 7.45
C THR A 90 1.31 4.03 6.59
N HIS A 91 1.06 2.86 6.01
CA HIS A 91 -0.14 2.61 5.20
C HIS A 91 -1.42 2.84 6.01
N ASP A 92 -1.47 2.29 7.23
CA ASP A 92 -2.62 2.45 8.12
C ASP A 92 -2.82 3.92 8.53
N LEU A 93 -1.71 4.63 8.81
CA LEU A 93 -1.75 6.04 9.15
C LEU A 93 -2.30 6.88 7.99
N ILE A 94 -1.84 6.62 6.76
CA ILE A 94 -2.31 7.35 5.56
C ILE A 94 -3.81 7.15 5.38
N HIS A 95 -4.32 5.93 5.51
CA HIS A 95 -5.76 5.67 5.40
C HIS A 95 -6.57 6.41 6.48
N LYS A 96 -6.07 6.43 7.71
CA LYS A 96 -6.70 7.16 8.81
C LYS A 96 -6.76 8.66 8.53
N LEU A 97 -5.64 9.24 8.14
CA LEU A 97 -5.55 10.66 7.83
C LEU A 97 -6.41 11.02 6.62
N TYR A 98 -6.46 10.17 5.62
CA TYR A 98 -7.29 10.39 4.44
C TYR A 98 -8.76 10.49 4.82
N GLY A 99 -9.23 9.67 5.76
CA GLY A 99 -10.62 9.73 6.24
C GLY A 99 -11.01 11.10 6.81
N TYR A 100 -10.09 11.76 7.51
CA TYR A 100 -10.29 13.11 8.03
C TYR A 100 -10.09 14.18 6.96
N TYR A 101 -8.97 14.09 6.24
CA TYR A 101 -8.53 15.09 5.27
C TYR A 101 -9.53 15.30 4.12
N ARG A 102 -10.15 14.22 3.62
CA ARG A 102 -11.14 14.33 2.54
C ARG A 102 -12.39 15.11 2.94
N LYS A 103 -12.67 15.18 4.24
CA LYS A 103 -13.81 15.93 4.80
C LYS A 103 -13.43 17.36 5.16
N ASP A 104 -12.22 17.58 5.65
CA ASP A 104 -11.72 18.88 6.08
C ASP A 104 -10.23 18.98 5.80
N LYS A 105 -9.87 19.78 4.80
CA LYS A 105 -8.48 19.96 4.36
C LYS A 105 -7.60 20.59 5.44
N GLY A 106 -8.16 21.35 6.37
CA GLY A 106 -7.43 21.98 7.46
C GLY A 106 -6.98 21.04 8.57
N VAL A 107 -7.47 19.81 8.59
CA VAL A 107 -7.13 18.84 9.64
C VAL A 107 -5.64 18.56 9.72
N LEU A 108 -4.96 18.42 8.59
CA LEU A 108 -3.52 18.13 8.59
C LEU A 108 -2.71 19.30 9.17
N ASP A 109 -3.10 20.51 8.87
CA ASP A 109 -2.43 21.70 9.41
C ASP A 109 -2.56 21.77 10.93
N ARG A 110 -3.73 21.46 11.46
CA ARG A 110 -3.98 21.42 12.91
C ARG A 110 -3.24 20.28 13.59
N ILE A 111 -3.16 19.11 12.95
CA ILE A 111 -2.37 17.98 13.45
C ILE A 111 -0.88 18.35 13.51
N LYS A 112 -0.37 18.96 12.44
CA LYS A 112 1.04 19.40 12.39
C LYS A 112 1.35 20.39 13.50
N GLU A 113 0.47 21.35 13.73
CA GLU A 113 0.61 22.35 14.79
C GLU A 113 0.72 21.70 16.17
N GLU A 114 -0.14 20.71 16.45
CA GLU A 114 -0.09 19.96 17.70
C GLU A 114 1.20 19.14 17.83
N LEU A 115 1.64 18.50 16.75
CA LEU A 115 2.89 17.74 16.74
C LEU A 115 4.11 18.62 16.98
N ASP A 116 4.16 19.79 16.34
CA ASP A 116 5.23 20.76 16.53
C ASP A 116 5.29 21.23 18.00
N LEU A 117 4.12 21.46 18.61
CA LEU A 117 4.02 21.82 20.01
C LEU A 117 4.50 20.68 20.93
N MET A 118 4.16 19.44 20.62
CA MET A 118 4.65 18.29 21.37
C MET A 118 6.17 18.17 21.32
N VAL A 119 6.75 18.37 20.15
CA VAL A 119 8.21 18.35 19.99
C VAL A 119 8.84 19.44 20.86
N GLU A 120 8.30 20.64 20.83
CA GLU A 120 8.79 21.76 21.64
C GLU A 120 8.70 21.49 23.14
N LEU A 121 7.52 21.07 23.62
CA LEU A 121 7.28 20.83 25.05
C LEU A 121 8.06 19.65 25.62
N ASN A 122 8.47 18.71 24.77
CA ASN A 122 9.15 17.48 25.19
C ASN A 122 10.62 17.41 24.73
N ASP A 123 11.17 18.49 24.19
CA ASP A 123 12.52 18.52 23.63
C ASP A 123 12.77 17.38 22.63
N GLY A 124 11.74 17.04 21.84
CA GLY A 124 11.80 15.99 20.84
C GLY A 124 11.78 14.56 21.41
N LYS A 125 11.53 14.39 22.71
CA LYS A 125 11.52 13.08 23.37
C LYS A 125 10.15 12.44 23.35
N ASP A 126 10.14 11.11 23.35
CA ASP A 126 8.93 10.29 23.53
C ASP A 126 8.87 9.77 24.96
N VAL A 127 7.71 9.24 25.36
CA VAL A 127 7.49 8.65 26.70
C VAL A 127 8.60 7.67 27.07
N LYS A 128 9.03 6.84 26.12
CA LYS A 128 10.13 5.86 26.33
C LYS A 128 11.44 6.53 26.74
N ASP A 129 11.73 7.71 26.23
CA ASP A 129 12.97 8.43 26.53
C ASP A 129 12.97 8.96 27.96
N PHE A 130 11.78 9.32 28.48
CA PHE A 130 11.64 9.78 29.87
C PHE A 130 11.73 8.63 30.89
N LEU A 131 11.48 7.39 30.44
CA LEU A 131 11.51 6.21 31.30
C LEU A 131 12.90 5.56 31.38
N LYS A 132 13.87 6.03 30.64
CA LYS A 132 15.25 5.55 30.70
C LYS A 132 15.97 6.15 31.89
N ASP A 133 16.72 5.30 32.61
CA ASP A 133 17.59 5.73 33.71
C ASP A 133 18.87 6.41 33.23
#